data_5959e682d04dafe48d5f81de461d99dd
#
_entry.id   5959e682d04dafe48d5f81de461d99dd
#
_cell.length_a   1.000
_cell.length_b   1.000
_cell.length_c   1.000
_cell.angle_alpha   90.00
_cell.angle_beta   90.00
_cell.angle_gamma   90.00
#
_symmetry.space_group_name_H-M   'P 1'
#
loop_
_entity.id
_entity.type
_entity.pdbx_description
1 polymer ?
#
loop_
_entity_poly.entity_id
_entity_poly.type
_entity_poly.pdbx_seq_one_letter_code
_entity_poly.pdbx_strand_id
1 'polypeptide(L)'
;MTAIDKDIQKQDPGSALVELYEVQYSGASVARFFAGLDDELNPVQFRDSNGTAQTYTAIPMEAAGFEVSTDGAYSRPELSIGNVGYILTNAIGGADVETLTGKRLTKRTTLEKYLVGNVGDTTPSIEFPKTVYIIDRIKERNILSVTFELAAPFDLAGISLPKRNLIGGACPFKYKGGAPNVAIQN
;
A
#
# COMPACT_ATOMS: atom_id res chain seq x y z
N MET A 1 -12.64 14.62 -11.16
CA MET A 1 -13.22 13.27 -11.30
C MET A 1 -12.37 12.55 -12.31
N THR A 2 -11.65 11.53 -11.86
CA THR A 2 -10.75 10.73 -12.71
C THR A 2 -11.55 9.79 -13.63
N ALA A 3 -10.89 9.21 -14.65
CA ALA A 3 -11.56 8.25 -15.53
C ALA A 3 -12.06 7.02 -14.76
N ILE A 4 -11.29 6.58 -13.76
CA ILE A 4 -11.63 5.42 -12.94
C ILE A 4 -12.85 5.69 -12.05
N ASP A 5 -13.01 6.93 -11.51
CA ASP A 5 -14.20 7.29 -10.71
C ASP A 5 -15.48 7.22 -11.55
N LYS A 6 -15.40 7.61 -12.83
CA LYS A 6 -16.53 7.53 -13.75
C LYS A 6 -16.92 6.09 -14.09
N ASP A 7 -15.93 5.20 -14.17
CA ASP A 7 -16.19 3.80 -14.52
C ASP A 7 -16.82 3.02 -13.36
N ILE A 8 -16.42 3.33 -12.13
CA ILE A 8 -17.02 2.69 -10.94
C ILE A 8 -18.44 3.16 -10.66
N GLN A 9 -18.76 4.40 -11.03
CA GLN A 9 -20.13 4.92 -10.91
C GLN A 9 -21.12 4.32 -11.93
N LYS A 10 -20.62 3.59 -12.93
CA LYS A 10 -21.47 2.81 -13.81
C LYS A 10 -22.04 1.61 -13.03
N GLN A 11 -23.28 1.28 -13.30
CA GLN A 11 -23.97 0.13 -12.69
C GLN A 11 -23.27 -1.21 -13.02
N ASP A 12 -22.54 -1.24 -14.13
CA ASP A 12 -21.64 -2.32 -14.54
C ASP A 12 -20.34 -1.70 -15.08
N PRO A 13 -19.23 -1.74 -14.34
CA PRO A 13 -17.94 -1.24 -14.82
C PRO A 13 -17.37 -2.07 -15.97
N GLY A 14 -17.94 -3.27 -16.24
CA GLY A 14 -17.52 -4.17 -17.31
C GLY A 14 -16.08 -4.67 -17.16
N SER A 15 -15.54 -4.64 -15.94
CA SER A 15 -14.16 -5.03 -15.68
C SER A 15 -13.95 -5.31 -14.20
N ALA A 16 -13.22 -6.37 -13.89
CA ALA A 16 -12.88 -6.75 -12.53
C ALA A 16 -11.94 -5.72 -11.87
N LEU A 17 -12.07 -5.59 -10.55
CA LEU A 17 -11.13 -4.83 -9.75
C LEU A 17 -9.89 -5.68 -9.50
N VAL A 18 -8.72 -5.10 -9.76
CA VAL A 18 -7.43 -5.76 -9.60
C VAL A 18 -6.61 -5.03 -8.55
N GLU A 19 -6.14 -5.77 -7.56
CA GLU A 19 -5.26 -5.28 -6.52
C GLU A 19 -3.84 -5.77 -6.75
N LEU A 20 -2.92 -4.83 -6.87
CA LEU A 20 -1.51 -5.06 -7.12
C LEU A 20 -0.70 -4.65 -5.90
N TYR A 21 0.26 -5.47 -5.52
CA TYR A 21 1.09 -5.27 -4.34
C TYR A 21 2.56 -5.16 -4.72
N GLU A 22 3.23 -4.17 -4.19
CA GLU A 22 4.65 -3.92 -4.37
C GLU A 22 5.35 -3.91 -3.01
N VAL A 23 6.32 -4.78 -2.80
CA VAL A 23 7.16 -4.79 -1.59
C VAL A 23 8.58 -4.40 -1.94
N GLN A 24 9.05 -3.31 -1.37
CA GLN A 24 10.44 -2.90 -1.48
C GLN A 24 11.27 -3.71 -0.48
N TYR A 25 12.00 -4.72 -0.94
CA TYR A 25 12.73 -5.63 -0.05
C TYR A 25 14.22 -5.27 0.09
N SER A 26 14.85 -4.65 -0.92
CA SER A 26 16.25 -4.26 -0.83
C SER A 26 16.56 -3.06 -1.74
N GLY A 27 17.05 -1.95 -1.18
CA GLY A 27 17.42 -0.77 -1.95
C GLY A 27 16.34 -0.33 -2.94
N ALA A 28 16.62 -0.41 -4.22
CA ALA A 28 15.67 -0.14 -5.31
C ALA A 28 14.88 -1.38 -5.78
N SER A 29 15.18 -2.56 -5.22
CA SER A 29 14.55 -3.82 -5.64
C SER A 29 13.14 -3.95 -5.07
N VAL A 30 12.18 -4.21 -5.94
CA VAL A 30 10.77 -4.31 -5.63
C VAL A 30 10.22 -5.65 -6.12
N ALA A 31 9.66 -6.43 -5.21
CA ALA A 31 8.87 -7.60 -5.55
C ALA A 31 7.43 -7.16 -5.84
N ARG A 32 6.86 -7.69 -6.93
CA ARG A 32 5.53 -7.33 -7.42
C ARG A 32 4.67 -8.56 -7.55
N PHE A 33 3.50 -8.54 -6.93
CA PHE A 33 2.60 -9.68 -6.93
C PHE A 33 1.12 -9.25 -6.81
N PHE A 34 0.24 -10.18 -7.12
CA PHE A 34 -1.21 -10.01 -7.02
C PHE A 34 -1.88 -11.37 -6.79
N ALA A 35 -3.16 -11.36 -6.40
CA ALA A 35 -3.87 -12.58 -6.01
C ALA A 35 -4.20 -13.55 -7.17
N GLY A 36 -3.92 -13.15 -8.42
CA GLY A 36 -4.39 -13.85 -9.61
C GLY A 36 -5.79 -13.44 -10.02
N LEU A 37 -6.08 -13.53 -11.31
CA LEU A 37 -7.40 -13.28 -11.88
C LEU A 37 -8.09 -14.57 -12.30
N ASP A 38 -7.32 -15.59 -12.50
CA ASP A 38 -7.75 -16.90 -12.96
C ASP A 38 -7.00 -18.04 -12.23
N ASP A 39 -7.45 -19.27 -12.44
CA ASP A 39 -6.85 -20.46 -11.84
C ASP A 39 -5.47 -20.79 -12.42
N GLU A 40 -5.07 -20.18 -13.54
CA GLU A 40 -3.79 -20.44 -14.20
C GLU A 40 -2.64 -19.61 -13.62
N LEU A 41 -2.92 -18.67 -12.74
CA LEU A 41 -1.92 -17.79 -12.10
C LEU A 41 -1.00 -17.07 -13.10
N ASN A 42 -1.56 -16.64 -14.23
CA ASN A 42 -0.81 -15.91 -15.24
C ASN A 42 -0.32 -14.55 -14.71
N PRO A 43 0.92 -14.16 -14.99
CA PRO A 43 1.42 -12.84 -14.61
C PRO A 43 0.70 -11.74 -15.40
N VAL A 44 0.48 -10.59 -14.76
CA VAL A 44 -0.08 -9.42 -15.43
C VAL A 44 0.95 -8.30 -15.51
N GLN A 45 0.76 -7.41 -16.47
CA GLN A 45 1.60 -6.22 -16.60
C GLN A 45 0.78 -4.96 -16.37
N PHE A 46 1.35 -4.05 -15.59
CA PHE A 46 0.76 -2.75 -15.30
C PHE A 46 1.82 -1.65 -15.50
N ARG A 47 1.44 -0.52 -16.13
CA ARG A 47 2.37 0.59 -16.33
C ARG A 47 2.45 1.45 -15.07
N ASP A 48 3.66 1.77 -14.66
CA ASP A 48 3.89 2.70 -13.56
C ASP A 48 3.62 4.15 -13.98
N SER A 49 3.83 5.08 -13.04
CA SER A 49 3.63 6.53 -13.28
C SER A 49 4.54 7.08 -14.38
N ASN A 50 5.63 6.38 -14.71
CA ASN A 50 6.59 6.76 -15.77
C ASN A 50 6.24 6.11 -17.12
N GLY A 51 5.17 5.31 -17.15
CA GLY A 51 4.75 4.57 -18.34
C GLY A 51 5.48 3.25 -18.58
N THR A 52 6.40 2.87 -17.68
CA THR A 52 7.15 1.61 -17.80
C THR A 52 6.27 0.43 -17.37
N ALA A 53 6.16 -0.58 -18.23
CA ALA A 53 5.42 -1.80 -17.91
C ALA A 53 6.19 -2.62 -16.85
N GLN A 54 5.52 -2.91 -15.75
CA GLN A 54 6.03 -3.72 -14.65
C GLN A 54 5.24 -5.02 -14.61
N THR A 55 5.94 -6.15 -14.44
CA THR A 55 5.31 -7.47 -14.36
C THR A 55 5.00 -7.81 -12.91
N TYR A 56 3.76 -8.24 -12.66
CA TYR A 56 3.28 -8.72 -11.37
C TYR A 56 3.06 -10.22 -11.46
N THR A 57 3.67 -10.95 -10.54
CA THR A 57 3.54 -12.40 -10.44
C THR A 57 2.28 -12.77 -9.71
N ALA A 58 1.50 -13.68 -10.24
CA ALA A 58 0.35 -14.24 -9.55
C ALA A 58 0.80 -15.13 -8.40
N ILE A 59 0.34 -14.85 -7.20
CA ILE A 59 0.65 -15.64 -6.00
C ILE A 59 -0.65 -15.83 -5.22
N PRO A 60 -0.93 -17.03 -4.71
CA PRO A 60 -2.06 -17.24 -3.81
C PRO A 60 -1.93 -16.31 -2.60
N MET A 61 -2.87 -15.40 -2.43
CA MET A 61 -2.84 -14.43 -1.35
C MET A 61 -4.23 -14.02 -0.92
N GLU A 62 -4.34 -13.67 0.36
CA GLU A 62 -5.56 -13.15 0.95
C GLU A 62 -5.22 -11.86 1.69
N ALA A 63 -6.01 -10.83 1.44
CA ALA A 63 -5.84 -9.50 2.02
C ALA A 63 -7.09 -9.14 2.81
N ALA A 64 -6.95 -8.87 4.10
CA ALA A 64 -8.05 -8.58 5.00
C ALA A 64 -7.80 -7.30 5.81
N GLY A 65 -8.86 -6.64 6.26
CA GLY A 65 -8.77 -5.49 7.14
C GLY A 65 -8.29 -4.18 6.49
N PHE A 66 -8.37 -4.07 5.16
CA PHE A 66 -8.04 -2.83 4.43
C PHE A 66 -9.17 -1.80 4.43
N GLU A 67 -10.25 -2.10 5.12
CA GLU A 67 -11.40 -1.22 5.23
C GLU A 67 -11.08 -0.03 6.13
N VAL A 68 -11.60 1.13 5.77
CA VAL A 68 -11.48 2.34 6.61
C VAL A 68 -12.62 2.31 7.62
N SER A 69 -12.28 2.19 8.91
CA SER A 69 -13.25 2.31 9.98
C SER A 69 -13.73 3.75 10.13
N THR A 70 -15.05 3.95 10.23
CA THR A 70 -15.66 5.26 10.53
C THR A 70 -15.41 5.73 11.97
N ASP A 71 -14.99 4.84 12.86
CA ASP A 71 -14.74 5.12 14.28
C ASP A 71 -13.37 5.76 14.54
N GLY A 72 -12.64 6.10 13.49
CA GLY A 72 -11.32 6.73 13.60
C GLY A 72 -10.20 5.82 14.10
N ALA A 73 -10.48 4.54 14.33
CA ALA A 73 -9.44 3.55 14.62
C ALA A 73 -8.71 3.17 13.33
N TYR A 74 -7.38 3.20 13.38
CA TYR A 74 -6.58 2.75 12.25
C TYR A 74 -6.62 1.23 12.18
N SER A 75 -7.09 0.75 11.04
CA SER A 75 -7.06 -0.66 10.73
C SER A 75 -5.61 -1.13 10.61
N ARG A 76 -5.30 -2.29 11.18
CA ARG A 76 -4.05 -3.02 10.95
C ARG A 76 -4.34 -4.17 9.99
N PRO A 77 -4.22 -3.94 8.68
CA PRO A 77 -4.54 -4.96 7.71
C PRO A 77 -3.62 -6.16 7.84
N GLU A 78 -4.15 -7.30 7.44
CA GLU A 78 -3.40 -8.56 7.36
C GLU A 78 -3.26 -8.98 5.90
N LEU A 79 -2.08 -9.44 5.55
CA LEU A 79 -1.76 -9.98 4.24
C LEU A 79 -1.20 -11.38 4.39
N SER A 80 -1.98 -12.37 4.02
CA SER A 80 -1.56 -13.77 4.00
C SER A 80 -1.12 -14.15 2.60
N ILE A 81 0.10 -14.63 2.46
CA ILE A 81 0.71 -15.00 1.17
C ILE A 81 1.06 -16.47 1.19
N GLY A 82 0.58 -17.21 0.19
CA GLY A 82 0.97 -18.59 -0.02
C GLY A 82 2.44 -18.69 -0.41
N ASN A 83 3.19 -19.56 0.27
CA ASN A 83 4.62 -19.78 0.03
C ASN A 83 4.91 -21.20 -0.46
N VAL A 84 3.94 -21.83 -1.09
CA VAL A 84 4.09 -23.17 -1.68
C VAL A 84 5.20 -23.13 -2.74
N GLY A 85 6.17 -24.02 -2.62
CA GLY A 85 7.31 -24.05 -3.56
C GLY A 85 8.25 -22.83 -3.46
N TYR A 86 8.26 -22.13 -2.32
CA TYR A 86 9.10 -20.93 -2.10
C TYR A 86 8.83 -19.76 -3.08
N ILE A 87 7.62 -19.64 -3.57
CA ILE A 87 7.24 -18.61 -4.55
C ILE A 87 7.54 -17.21 -4.01
N LEU A 88 7.15 -16.92 -2.77
CA LEU A 88 7.45 -15.63 -2.13
C LEU A 88 8.96 -15.42 -1.98
N THR A 89 9.68 -16.42 -1.48
CA THR A 89 11.14 -16.37 -1.30
C THR A 89 11.84 -16.11 -2.63
N ASN A 90 11.42 -16.74 -3.71
CA ASN A 90 11.97 -16.50 -5.04
C ASN A 90 11.64 -15.09 -5.55
N ALA A 91 10.42 -14.60 -5.31
CA ALA A 91 9.98 -13.26 -5.71
C ALA A 91 10.80 -12.14 -5.03
N ILE A 92 11.30 -12.39 -3.82
CA ILE A 92 12.19 -11.46 -3.09
C ILE A 92 13.69 -11.77 -3.30
N GLY A 93 14.02 -12.49 -4.38
CA GLY A 93 15.42 -12.77 -4.74
C GLY A 93 16.15 -13.74 -3.81
N GLY A 94 15.44 -14.65 -3.17
CA GLY A 94 16.02 -15.63 -2.24
C GLY A 94 16.31 -15.09 -0.83
N ALA A 95 15.89 -13.87 -0.52
CA ALA A 95 16.05 -13.31 0.83
C ALA A 95 15.12 -14.01 1.82
N ASP A 96 15.50 -13.98 3.10
CA ASP A 96 14.61 -14.49 4.13
C ASP A 96 13.38 -13.59 4.28
N VAL A 97 12.21 -14.19 4.43
CA VAL A 97 10.93 -13.50 4.63
C VAL A 97 10.95 -12.56 5.83
N GLU A 98 11.76 -12.85 6.85
CA GLU A 98 11.94 -11.99 8.02
C GLU A 98 12.54 -10.62 7.67
N THR A 99 13.32 -10.53 6.60
CA THR A 99 13.90 -9.28 6.13
C THR A 99 12.87 -8.29 5.60
N LEU A 100 11.63 -8.75 5.36
CA LEU A 100 10.52 -7.91 4.93
C LEU A 100 9.93 -7.06 6.06
N THR A 101 10.19 -7.41 7.34
CA THR A 101 9.75 -6.60 8.48
C THR A 101 10.38 -5.21 8.41
N GLY A 102 9.57 -4.17 8.63
CA GLY A 102 9.94 -2.77 8.49
C GLY A 102 10.00 -2.26 7.03
N LYS A 103 9.74 -3.10 6.04
CA LYS A 103 9.75 -2.70 4.63
C LYS A 103 8.42 -2.09 4.21
N ARG A 104 8.52 -1.25 3.17
CA ARG A 104 7.35 -0.61 2.58
C ARG A 104 6.60 -1.57 1.67
N LEU A 105 5.29 -1.64 1.88
CA LEU A 105 4.33 -2.29 1.00
C LEU A 105 3.44 -1.21 0.38
N THR A 106 3.32 -1.20 -0.94
CA THR A 106 2.43 -0.31 -1.67
C THR A 106 1.32 -1.13 -2.30
N LYS A 107 0.08 -0.81 -1.95
CA LYS A 107 -1.12 -1.37 -2.59
C LYS A 107 -1.58 -0.43 -3.68
N ARG A 108 -1.73 -0.94 -4.88
CA ARG A 108 -2.32 -0.27 -6.04
C ARG A 108 -3.61 -0.97 -6.39
N THR A 109 -4.60 -0.22 -6.76
CA THR A 109 -5.90 -0.74 -7.17
C THR A 109 -6.25 -0.17 -8.53
N THR A 110 -6.63 -1.03 -9.46
CA THR A 110 -7.02 -0.65 -10.82
C THR A 110 -8.14 -1.56 -11.32
N LEU A 111 -8.63 -1.33 -12.52
CA LEU A 111 -9.53 -2.23 -13.23
C LEU A 111 -8.75 -3.05 -14.25
N GLU A 112 -9.12 -4.30 -14.43
CA GLU A 112 -8.49 -5.24 -15.37
C GLU A 112 -8.30 -4.65 -16.78
N LYS A 113 -9.27 -3.88 -17.26
CA LYS A 113 -9.21 -3.23 -18.58
C LYS A 113 -8.06 -2.24 -18.74
N TYR A 114 -7.47 -1.74 -17.66
CA TYR A 114 -6.33 -0.82 -17.67
C TYR A 114 -4.97 -1.52 -17.55
N LEU A 115 -4.95 -2.84 -17.50
CA LEU A 115 -3.72 -3.61 -17.59
C LEU A 115 -3.13 -3.53 -19.00
N VAL A 116 -1.83 -3.76 -19.10
CA VAL A 116 -1.12 -3.73 -20.41
C VAL A 116 -1.68 -4.79 -21.35
N GLY A 117 -1.98 -4.36 -22.57
CA GLY A 117 -2.55 -5.22 -23.61
C GLY A 117 -4.08 -5.27 -23.63
N ASN A 118 -4.76 -4.65 -22.69
CA ASN A 118 -6.22 -4.54 -22.67
C ASN A 118 -6.71 -3.25 -23.32
N VAL A 119 -8.01 -3.17 -23.60
CA VAL A 119 -8.65 -2.07 -24.38
C VAL A 119 -8.40 -0.69 -23.77
N GLY A 120 -8.24 -0.61 -22.46
CA GLY A 120 -8.02 0.65 -21.73
C GLY A 120 -6.55 0.91 -21.38
N ASP A 121 -5.60 0.18 -21.98
CA ASP A 121 -4.16 0.43 -21.75
C ASP A 121 -3.80 1.86 -22.15
N THR A 122 -3.33 2.65 -21.20
CA THR A 122 -2.94 4.05 -21.38
C THR A 122 -1.60 4.32 -20.73
N THR A 123 -0.92 5.37 -21.18
CA THR A 123 0.36 5.80 -20.61
C THR A 123 0.24 7.23 -20.07
N PRO A 124 0.34 7.44 -18.75
CA PRO A 124 0.41 6.44 -17.66
C PRO A 124 -0.89 5.67 -17.46
N SER A 125 -0.82 4.52 -16.79
CA SER A 125 -2.00 3.73 -16.47
C SER A 125 -2.93 4.45 -15.49
N ILE A 126 -4.21 4.11 -15.59
CA ILE A 126 -5.25 4.66 -14.73
C ILE A 126 -5.36 3.78 -13.48
N GLU A 127 -5.18 4.36 -12.31
CA GLU A 127 -5.26 3.67 -11.02
C GLU A 127 -5.94 4.54 -9.95
N PHE A 128 -6.42 3.91 -8.89
CA PHE A 128 -6.84 4.59 -7.66
C PHE A 128 -5.65 5.19 -6.93
N PRO A 129 -5.88 6.09 -5.97
CA PRO A 129 -4.83 6.56 -5.08
C PRO A 129 -4.11 5.38 -4.42
N LYS A 130 -2.78 5.37 -4.51
CA LYS A 130 -1.94 4.34 -3.91
C LYS A 130 -2.03 4.41 -2.40
N THR A 131 -2.15 3.25 -1.76
CA THR A 131 -2.06 3.16 -0.31
C THR A 131 -0.74 2.53 0.09
N VAL A 132 -0.07 3.15 1.04
CA VAL A 132 1.25 2.72 1.52
C VAL A 132 1.13 2.21 2.94
N TYR A 133 1.69 1.03 3.17
CA TYR A 133 1.81 0.40 4.49
C TYR A 133 3.27 0.08 4.78
N ILE A 134 3.54 -0.24 6.04
CA ILE A 134 4.81 -0.83 6.48
C ILE A 134 4.48 -2.20 7.04
N ILE A 135 5.28 -3.19 6.71
CA ILE A 135 5.17 -4.53 7.28
C ILE A 135 5.66 -4.44 8.73
N ASP A 136 4.72 -4.49 9.68
CA ASP A 136 5.03 -4.33 11.11
C ASP A 136 5.68 -5.60 11.65
N ARG A 137 5.03 -6.74 11.45
CA ARG A 137 5.53 -8.04 11.91
C ARG A 137 4.97 -9.20 11.11
N ILE A 138 5.62 -10.34 11.23
CA ILE A 138 5.09 -11.63 10.81
C ILE A 138 4.19 -12.13 11.93
N LYS A 139 2.89 -12.26 11.65
CA LYS A 139 1.91 -12.77 12.60
C LYS A 139 1.96 -14.30 12.70
N GLU A 140 2.07 -14.93 11.53
CA GLU A 140 2.15 -16.38 11.41
C GLU A 140 3.09 -16.75 10.27
N ARG A 141 3.89 -17.79 10.49
CA ARG A 141 4.76 -18.38 9.47
C ARG A 141 4.66 -19.88 9.54
N ASN A 142 4.25 -20.50 8.46
CA ASN A 142 4.30 -21.94 8.31
C ASN A 142 4.90 -22.31 6.93
N ILE A 143 5.00 -23.59 6.61
CA ILE A 143 5.61 -24.08 5.35
C ILE A 143 4.78 -23.63 4.14
N LEU A 144 3.46 -23.48 4.29
CA LEU A 144 2.52 -23.22 3.19
C LEU A 144 2.20 -21.76 3.01
N SER A 145 2.27 -20.97 4.10
CA SER A 145 1.87 -19.55 4.07
C SER A 145 2.62 -18.70 5.08
N VAL A 146 2.67 -17.41 4.80
CA VAL A 146 3.17 -16.38 5.71
C VAL A 146 2.15 -15.27 5.81
N THR A 147 1.75 -14.94 7.03
CA THR A 147 0.81 -13.85 7.32
C THR A 147 1.54 -12.67 7.93
N PHE A 148 1.44 -11.53 7.26
CA PHE A 148 2.00 -10.26 7.70
C PHE A 148 0.94 -9.39 8.32
N GLU A 149 1.27 -8.71 9.41
CA GLU A 149 0.49 -7.59 9.94
C GLU A 149 1.09 -6.29 9.39
N LEU A 150 0.22 -5.44 8.87
CA LEU A 150 0.60 -4.18 8.25
C LEU A 150 0.21 -3.02 9.17
N ALA A 151 0.98 -1.95 9.13
CA ALA A 151 0.67 -0.72 9.83
C ALA A 151 0.76 0.49 8.90
N ALA A 152 -0.01 1.52 9.19
CA ALA A 152 0.12 2.78 8.48
C ALA A 152 1.47 3.44 8.84
N PRO A 153 2.15 4.11 7.90
CA PRO A 153 3.48 4.68 8.15
C PRO A 153 3.54 5.64 9.35
N PHE A 154 2.47 6.36 9.61
CA PHE A 154 2.42 7.32 10.73
C PHE A 154 2.22 6.63 12.10
N ASP A 155 1.65 5.42 12.14
CA ASP A 155 1.46 4.66 13.38
C ASP A 155 2.82 4.18 13.93
N LEU A 156 3.70 3.72 13.06
CA LEU A 156 5.04 3.26 13.41
C LEU A 156 6.05 4.41 13.64
N ALA A 157 5.81 5.56 13.06
CA ALA A 157 6.73 6.70 13.18
C ALA A 157 6.72 7.38 14.55
N GLY A 158 5.90 6.92 15.49
CA GLY A 158 5.77 7.54 16.82
C GLY A 158 5.31 9.01 16.75
N ILE A 159 4.57 9.36 15.73
CA ILE A 159 4.05 10.72 15.54
C ILE A 159 2.92 10.95 16.53
N SER A 160 3.19 11.70 17.59
CA SER A 160 2.13 12.17 18.47
C SER A 160 1.49 13.44 17.91
N LEU A 161 0.17 13.45 17.87
CA LEU A 161 -0.63 14.65 17.54
C LEU A 161 -1.41 15.08 18.79
N PRO A 162 -1.40 16.37 19.15
CA PRO A 162 -0.69 17.45 18.46
C PRO A 162 0.82 17.41 18.69
N LYS A 163 1.58 17.81 17.68
CA LYS A 163 3.07 17.83 17.69
C LYS A 163 3.64 18.86 18.69
N ARG A 164 2.79 19.70 19.28
CA ARG A 164 3.12 20.70 20.30
C ARG A 164 2.15 20.58 21.45
N ASN A 165 2.68 20.64 22.67
CA ASN A 165 1.85 20.75 23.84
C ASN A 165 1.13 22.11 23.83
N LEU A 166 -0.19 22.08 24.01
CA LEU A 166 -0.98 23.28 24.26
C LEU A 166 -0.77 23.67 25.73
N ILE A 167 0.09 24.63 25.97
CA ILE A 167 0.32 25.17 27.32
C ILE A 167 -0.64 26.33 27.50
N GLY A 168 -1.52 26.26 28.52
CA GLY A 168 -2.43 27.35 28.85
C GLY A 168 -1.63 28.63 29.20
N GLY A 169 -1.94 29.72 28.52
CA GLY A 169 -1.28 31.00 28.70
C GLY A 169 -0.11 31.31 27.75
N ALA A 170 0.35 30.37 26.94
CA ALA A 170 1.34 30.61 25.90
C ALA A 170 0.79 30.23 24.53
N CYS A 171 0.65 31.21 23.63
CA CYS A 171 0.29 30.92 22.23
C CYS A 171 1.57 30.67 21.42
N PRO A 172 1.79 29.44 20.90
CA PRO A 172 2.99 29.11 20.15
C PRO A 172 2.96 29.65 18.70
N PHE A 173 1.89 30.30 18.29
CA PHE A 173 1.71 30.80 16.93
C PHE A 173 2.12 32.27 16.80
N LYS A 174 2.84 32.58 15.72
CA LYS A 174 3.11 33.96 15.32
C LYS A 174 1.84 34.60 14.78
N TYR A 175 1.39 35.68 15.41
CA TYR A 175 0.28 36.45 14.89
C TYR A 175 0.80 37.43 13.83
N LYS A 176 0.20 37.44 12.65
CA LYS A 176 0.54 38.34 11.52
C LYS A 176 2.03 38.41 11.14
N GLY A 177 2.76 37.29 11.24
CA GLY A 177 4.16 37.23 10.80
C GLY A 177 5.15 38.01 11.65
N GLY A 178 4.74 38.56 12.81
CA GLY A 178 5.62 39.24 13.75
C GLY A 178 6.61 38.31 14.46
N ALA A 179 7.60 38.89 15.15
CA ALA A 179 8.54 38.15 15.98
C ALA A 179 7.80 37.31 17.04
N PRO A 180 8.38 36.17 17.49
CA PRO A 180 7.76 35.36 18.53
C PRO A 180 7.54 36.24 19.77
N ASN A 181 6.33 36.20 20.34
CA ASN A 181 6.07 36.87 21.61
C ASN A 181 7.03 36.34 22.65
N VAL A 182 7.92 37.17 23.10
CA VAL A 182 8.76 36.91 24.27
C VAL A 182 7.80 36.81 25.46
N ALA A 183 7.86 35.69 26.16
CA ALA A 183 7.07 35.52 27.38
C ALA A 183 7.32 36.71 28.33
N ILE A 184 6.26 37.39 28.70
CA ILE A 184 6.33 38.40 29.75
C ILE A 184 6.59 37.62 31.04
N GLN A 185 7.82 37.69 31.53
CA GLN A 185 8.16 37.24 32.88
C GLN A 185 7.62 38.28 33.85
N ASN A 186 6.64 37.88 34.64
CA ASN A 186 6.31 38.56 35.90
C ASN A 186 7.00 37.83 37.03
#